data_6c15404c7c565b219b2f98c3c9574eaa
#
_entry.id   6c15404c7c565b219b2f98c3c9574eaa
#
_cell.length_a   1.000
_cell.length_b   1.000
_cell.length_c   1.000
_cell.angle_alpha   90.00
_cell.angle_beta   90.00
_cell.angle_gamma   90.00
#
_symmetry.space_group_name_H-M   'P 1'
#
loop_
_entity.id
_entity.type
_entity.pdbx_description
1 polymer ?
#
loop_
_entity_poly.entity_id
_entity_poly.type
_entity_poly.pdbx_seq_one_letter_code
_entity_poly.pdbx_strand_id
1 'polypeptide(L)'
;MEQQFQYYAFISYKREDEKWAKWLQDRLRWYKLPSKLCRQITRLPKKVWPVFRDNTDLDSGRLEENIRHELERSHYLIVICSPEAACSPWVGKEVKYFATLHGADKIIPFVVSGIPYSNDIETECIHEQIKAISQEELLAINVREEGIGSF
;
A
#
# COMPACT_ATOMS: atom_id res chain seq x y z
N MET A 1 11.21 16.04 -17.25
CA MET A 1 10.30 16.69 -16.27
C MET A 1 10.14 15.82 -15.06
N GLU A 2 10.40 16.40 -13.90
CA GLU A 2 10.11 15.70 -12.66
C GLU A 2 8.60 15.59 -12.48
N GLN A 3 8.13 14.37 -12.27
CA GLN A 3 6.74 14.15 -12.00
C GLN A 3 6.42 14.64 -10.59
N GLN A 4 5.54 15.62 -10.48
CA GLN A 4 5.12 16.13 -9.17
C GLN A 4 4.05 15.23 -8.58
N PHE A 5 4.38 14.55 -7.49
CA PHE A 5 3.43 13.74 -6.76
C PHE A 5 2.72 14.61 -5.71
N GLN A 6 1.41 14.51 -5.65
CA GLN A 6 0.61 15.20 -4.66
C GLN A 6 0.60 14.44 -3.34
N TYR A 7 0.66 13.11 -3.41
CA TYR A 7 0.65 12.24 -2.23
C TYR A 7 1.96 11.45 -2.18
N TYR A 8 2.50 11.30 -0.98
CA TYR A 8 3.65 10.43 -0.77
C TYR A 8 3.28 8.97 -0.97
N ALA A 9 2.10 8.57 -0.50
CA ALA A 9 1.60 7.21 -0.67
C ALA A 9 0.08 7.18 -0.77
N PHE A 10 -0.42 6.12 -1.39
CA PHE A 10 -1.83 5.76 -1.45
C PHE A 10 -2.00 4.44 -0.72
N ILE A 11 -2.94 4.36 0.22
CA ILE A 11 -3.22 3.13 0.97
C ILE A 11 -4.41 2.42 0.34
N SER A 12 -4.17 1.24 -0.24
CA SER A 12 -5.19 0.35 -0.79
C SER A 12 -5.53 -0.71 0.26
N TYR A 13 -6.80 -0.90 0.53
CA TYR A 13 -7.23 -1.83 1.56
C TYR A 13 -8.66 -2.33 1.32
N LYS A 14 -8.98 -3.47 1.90
CA LYS A 14 -10.35 -3.99 1.98
C LYS A 14 -11.03 -3.40 3.21
N ARG A 15 -12.33 -3.15 3.12
CA ARG A 15 -13.10 -2.51 4.20
C ARG A 15 -12.89 -3.14 5.57
N GLU A 16 -12.78 -4.47 5.62
CA GLU A 16 -12.54 -5.21 6.86
C GLU A 16 -11.23 -4.81 7.54
N ASP A 17 -10.29 -4.27 6.75
CA ASP A 17 -8.97 -3.85 7.25
C ASP A 17 -8.88 -2.34 7.49
N GLU A 18 -9.99 -1.63 7.51
CA GLU A 18 -10.03 -0.18 7.68
C GLU A 18 -9.29 0.31 8.93
N LYS A 19 -9.39 -0.46 10.00
CA LYS A 19 -8.73 -0.16 11.27
C LYS A 19 -7.21 -0.08 11.10
N TRP A 20 -6.63 -1.01 10.34
CA TRP A 20 -5.20 -1.00 10.03
C TRP A 20 -4.82 0.17 9.12
N ALA A 21 -5.68 0.46 8.14
CA ALA A 21 -5.43 1.57 7.21
C ALA A 21 -5.44 2.93 7.94
N LYS A 22 -6.38 3.13 8.85
CA LYS A 22 -6.44 4.33 9.68
C LYS A 22 -5.24 4.44 10.60
N TRP A 23 -4.87 3.35 11.24
CA TRP A 23 -3.70 3.30 12.12
C TRP A 23 -2.44 3.68 11.37
N LEU A 24 -2.24 3.10 10.18
CA LEU A 24 -1.06 3.37 9.37
C LEU A 24 -1.03 4.83 8.91
N GLN A 25 -2.17 5.35 8.45
CA GLN A 25 -2.27 6.73 8.01
C GLN A 25 -1.89 7.71 9.14
N ASP A 26 -2.40 7.47 10.34
CA ASP A 26 -2.07 8.30 11.51
C ASP A 26 -0.60 8.22 11.87
N ARG A 27 -0.02 7.02 11.82
CA ARG A 27 1.40 6.86 12.13
C ARG A 27 2.27 7.60 11.12
N LEU A 28 1.95 7.50 9.84
CA LEU A 28 2.71 8.18 8.79
C LEU A 28 2.56 9.71 8.89
N ARG A 29 1.39 10.17 9.31
CA ARG A 29 1.15 11.61 9.47
C ARG A 29 2.12 12.26 10.44
N TRP A 30 2.41 11.58 11.54
CA TRP A 30 3.27 12.12 12.59
C TRP A 30 4.70 11.62 12.53
N TYR A 31 5.00 10.72 11.59
CA TYR A 31 6.34 10.19 11.43
C TYR A 31 7.27 11.26 10.87
N LYS A 32 8.42 11.39 11.51
CA LYS A 32 9.50 12.25 11.04
C LYS A 32 10.72 11.38 10.77
N LEU A 33 11.30 11.53 9.58
CA LEU A 33 12.55 10.84 9.28
C LEU A 33 13.65 11.31 10.22
N PRO A 34 14.50 10.37 10.70
CA PRO A 34 15.62 10.75 11.56
C PRO A 34 16.50 11.81 10.89
N SER A 35 16.88 12.84 11.65
CA SER A 35 17.71 13.94 11.15
C SER A 35 19.02 13.44 10.53
N LYS A 36 19.56 12.35 11.08
CA LYS A 36 20.79 11.73 10.59
C LYS A 36 20.62 11.25 9.16
N LEU A 37 19.49 10.60 8.84
CA LEU A 37 19.20 10.16 7.47
C LEU A 37 19.00 11.33 6.52
N CYS A 38 18.31 12.36 6.96
CA CYS A 38 18.09 13.55 6.14
C CYS A 38 19.40 14.28 5.83
N ARG A 39 20.39 14.22 6.73
CA ARG A 39 21.71 14.79 6.48
C ARG A 39 22.56 13.95 5.55
N GLN A 40 22.42 12.62 5.60
CA GLN A 40 23.17 11.70 4.75
C GLN A 40 22.60 11.60 3.35
N ILE A 41 21.29 11.73 3.21
CA ILE A 41 20.59 11.62 1.92
C ILE A 41 19.75 12.89 1.73
N THR A 42 20.30 13.85 1.01
CA THR A 42 19.67 15.16 0.81
C THR A 42 18.35 15.11 0.03
N ARG A 43 18.03 13.97 -0.60
CA ARG A 43 16.80 13.82 -1.39
C ARG A 43 15.60 13.32 -0.58
N LEU A 44 15.80 12.89 0.66
CA LEU A 44 14.69 12.37 1.47
C LEU A 44 13.82 13.52 1.99
N PRO A 45 12.49 13.41 1.85
CA PRO A 45 11.60 14.38 2.47
C PRO A 45 11.63 14.25 3.98
N LYS A 46 11.40 15.34 4.68
CA LYS A 46 11.35 15.31 6.15
C LYS A 46 10.15 14.54 6.68
N LYS A 47 9.07 14.46 5.88
CA LYS A 47 7.83 13.78 6.24
C LYS A 47 7.36 12.90 5.09
N VAL A 48 6.76 11.76 5.45
CA VAL A 48 6.12 10.85 4.49
C VAL A 48 4.63 11.19 4.38
N TRP A 49 4.33 12.42 4.06
CA TRP A 49 3.00 12.99 4.03
C TRP A 49 2.85 14.00 2.88
N PRO A 50 1.66 14.18 2.24
CA PRO A 50 0.38 13.55 2.60
C PRO A 50 0.24 12.11 2.12
N VAL A 51 -0.64 11.37 2.79
CA VAL A 51 -0.99 9.99 2.45
C VAL A 51 -2.50 9.93 2.20
N PHE A 52 -2.87 9.40 1.05
CA PHE A 52 -4.27 9.23 0.67
C PHE A 52 -4.76 7.86 1.11
N ARG A 53 -5.93 7.82 1.72
CA ARG A 53 -6.60 6.58 2.11
C ARG A 53 -7.94 6.53 1.39
N ASP A 54 -8.15 5.47 0.61
CA ASP A 54 -9.38 5.28 -0.13
C ASP A 54 -10.52 4.94 0.85
N ASN A 55 -11.54 5.79 0.91
CA ASN A 55 -12.72 5.59 1.74
C ASN A 55 -13.90 5.05 0.95
N THR A 56 -13.72 4.83 -0.36
CA THR A 56 -14.84 4.43 -1.20
C THR A 56 -15.12 2.95 -1.06
N ASP A 57 -16.36 2.64 -0.70
CA ASP A 57 -16.86 1.29 -0.52
C ASP A 57 -17.57 0.87 -1.81
N LEU A 58 -16.83 0.89 -2.92
CA LEU A 58 -17.43 0.67 -4.22
C LEU A 58 -17.20 -0.76 -4.70
N ASP A 59 -18.25 -1.53 -4.67
CA ASP A 59 -18.37 -2.83 -5.31
C ASP A 59 -18.56 -2.71 -6.83
N SER A 60 -18.34 -1.53 -7.36
CA SER A 60 -18.54 -1.29 -8.80
C SER A 60 -17.35 -1.84 -9.60
N GLY A 61 -17.29 -2.91 -10.10
CA GLY A 61 -16.20 -3.52 -10.88
C GLY A 61 -15.37 -2.56 -11.76
N ARG A 62 -15.51 -1.27 -11.62
CA ARG A 62 -14.73 -0.25 -12.31
C ARG A 62 -13.99 0.61 -11.31
N LEU A 63 -12.71 0.86 -11.61
CA LEU A 63 -11.93 1.84 -10.87
C LEU A 63 -12.47 3.23 -11.22
N GLU A 64 -12.95 3.95 -10.23
CA GLU A 64 -13.45 5.28 -10.47
C GLU A 64 -12.37 6.24 -10.95
N GLU A 65 -12.75 7.17 -11.79
CA GLU A 65 -11.85 8.15 -12.36
C GLU A 65 -11.11 8.94 -11.28
N ASN A 66 -11.81 9.28 -10.20
CA ASN A 66 -11.19 10.00 -9.07
C ASN A 66 -10.07 9.20 -8.42
N ILE A 67 -10.28 7.90 -8.23
CA ILE A 67 -9.27 7.01 -7.64
C ILE A 67 -8.08 6.85 -8.57
N ARG A 68 -8.32 6.72 -9.86
CA ARG A 68 -7.23 6.67 -10.86
C ARG A 68 -6.37 7.91 -10.78
N HIS A 69 -7.00 9.07 -10.66
CA HIS A 69 -6.33 10.35 -10.56
C HIS A 69 -5.45 10.43 -9.31
N GLU A 70 -5.97 9.95 -8.17
CA GLU A 70 -5.19 9.91 -6.93
C GLU A 70 -4.02 8.92 -7.00
N LEU A 71 -4.21 7.77 -7.67
CA LEU A 71 -3.13 6.80 -7.90
C LEU A 71 -2.04 7.39 -8.78
N GLU A 72 -2.41 8.13 -9.83
CA GLU A 72 -1.45 8.80 -10.71
C GLU A 72 -0.56 9.78 -9.95
N ARG A 73 -1.11 10.43 -8.93
CA ARG A 73 -0.44 11.46 -8.15
C ARG A 73 0.28 10.94 -6.92
N SER A 74 0.26 9.63 -6.70
CA SER A 74 0.89 9.02 -5.53
C SER A 74 2.26 8.44 -5.90
N HIS A 75 3.24 8.66 -5.03
CA HIS A 75 4.60 8.17 -5.25
C HIS A 75 4.69 6.66 -4.98
N TYR A 76 4.04 6.20 -3.93
CA TYR A 76 4.02 4.79 -3.53
C TYR A 76 2.59 4.28 -3.35
N LEU A 77 2.42 2.98 -3.54
CA LEU A 77 1.18 2.29 -3.21
C LEU A 77 1.46 1.33 -2.05
N ILE A 78 0.80 1.56 -0.92
CA ILE A 78 0.86 0.64 0.22
C ILE A 78 -0.40 -0.21 0.18
N VAL A 79 -0.24 -1.53 0.09
CA VAL A 79 -1.35 -2.47 0.05
C VAL A 79 -1.46 -3.16 1.41
N ILE A 80 -2.57 -2.95 2.09
CA ILE A 80 -2.87 -3.69 3.34
C ILE A 80 -3.22 -5.12 2.92
N CYS A 81 -2.37 -6.07 3.33
CA CYS A 81 -2.49 -7.46 2.91
C CYS A 81 -3.15 -8.30 4.00
N SER A 82 -4.22 -8.97 3.62
CA SER A 82 -4.98 -9.91 4.43
C SER A 82 -5.61 -10.94 3.50
N PRO A 83 -6.12 -12.07 4.00
CA PRO A 83 -6.83 -13.01 3.13
C PRO A 83 -8.02 -12.37 2.41
N GLU A 84 -8.73 -11.46 3.05
CA GLU A 84 -9.84 -10.72 2.45
C GLU A 84 -9.37 -9.78 1.34
N ALA A 85 -8.27 -9.07 1.58
CA ALA A 85 -7.67 -8.18 0.57
C ALA A 85 -7.15 -8.97 -0.62
N ALA A 86 -6.57 -10.15 -0.39
CA ALA A 86 -6.06 -11.00 -1.46
C ALA A 86 -7.16 -11.45 -2.42
N CYS A 87 -8.40 -11.49 -1.98
CA CYS A 87 -9.55 -11.87 -2.80
C CYS A 87 -10.33 -10.67 -3.33
N SER A 88 -9.89 -9.45 -3.06
CA SER A 88 -10.62 -8.24 -3.44
C SER A 88 -10.35 -7.86 -4.90
N PRO A 89 -11.38 -7.84 -5.76
CA PRO A 89 -11.20 -7.33 -7.13
C PRO A 89 -10.79 -5.86 -7.15
N TRP A 90 -11.27 -5.08 -6.20
CA TRP A 90 -10.97 -3.65 -6.10
C TRP A 90 -9.49 -3.41 -5.82
N VAL A 91 -8.95 -4.10 -4.82
CA VAL A 91 -7.52 -4.01 -4.49
C VAL A 91 -6.68 -4.43 -5.70
N GLY A 92 -7.09 -5.50 -6.38
CA GLY A 92 -6.40 -5.97 -7.58
C GLY A 92 -6.35 -4.94 -8.70
N LYS A 93 -7.45 -4.21 -8.92
CA LYS A 93 -7.50 -3.14 -9.93
C LYS A 93 -6.59 -1.98 -9.60
N GLU A 94 -6.56 -1.57 -8.33
CA GLU A 94 -5.68 -0.50 -7.88
C GLU A 94 -4.22 -0.89 -8.06
N VAL A 95 -3.85 -2.11 -7.67
CA VAL A 95 -2.49 -2.64 -7.84
C VAL A 95 -2.08 -2.67 -9.31
N LYS A 96 -2.93 -3.24 -10.15
CA LYS A 96 -2.65 -3.34 -11.58
C LYS A 96 -2.49 -1.98 -12.24
N TYR A 97 -3.39 -1.06 -11.94
CA TYR A 97 -3.35 0.30 -12.50
C TYR A 97 -2.08 1.04 -12.06
N PHE A 98 -1.78 1.00 -10.77
CA PHE A 98 -0.59 1.67 -10.23
C PHE A 98 0.70 1.10 -10.82
N ALA A 99 0.80 -0.23 -10.92
CA ALA A 99 1.97 -0.89 -11.49
C ALA A 99 2.20 -0.48 -12.95
N THR A 100 1.13 -0.33 -13.72
CA THR A 100 1.20 0.11 -15.11
C THR A 100 1.74 1.54 -15.21
N LEU A 101 1.39 2.41 -14.26
CA LEU A 101 1.81 3.81 -14.28
C LEU A 101 3.22 4.01 -13.72
N HIS A 102 3.54 3.38 -12.60
CA HIS A 102 4.73 3.72 -11.81
C HIS A 102 5.71 2.57 -11.62
N GLY A 103 5.31 1.35 -11.97
CA GLY A 103 6.15 0.17 -11.80
C GLY A 103 5.90 -0.56 -10.48
N ALA A 104 6.25 -1.86 -10.47
CA ALA A 104 6.02 -2.74 -9.33
C ALA A 104 6.91 -2.40 -8.13
N ASP A 105 8.07 -1.80 -8.37
CA ASP A 105 9.03 -1.43 -7.33
C ASP A 105 8.51 -0.33 -6.37
N LYS A 106 7.42 0.33 -6.72
CA LYS A 106 6.78 1.37 -5.91
C LYS A 106 5.61 0.83 -5.09
N ILE A 107 5.37 -0.47 -5.13
CA ILE A 107 4.29 -1.11 -4.38
C ILE A 107 4.86 -1.76 -3.12
N ILE A 108 4.27 -1.42 -1.96
CA ILE A 108 4.72 -1.89 -0.66
C ILE A 108 3.63 -2.74 -0.03
N PRO A 109 3.79 -4.08 0.03
CA PRO A 109 2.86 -4.92 0.76
C PRO A 109 3.02 -4.75 2.27
N PHE A 110 1.91 -4.56 2.97
CA PHE A 110 1.86 -4.36 4.42
C PHE A 110 0.97 -5.45 5.01
N VAL A 111 1.59 -6.52 5.54
CA VAL A 111 0.87 -7.72 5.97
C VAL A 111 0.31 -7.54 7.38
N VAL A 112 -1.02 -7.61 7.51
CA VAL A 112 -1.71 -7.48 8.80
C VAL A 112 -2.32 -8.81 9.26
N SER A 113 -2.57 -9.74 8.34
CA SER A 113 -3.04 -11.09 8.67
C SER A 113 -2.78 -12.03 7.49
N GLY A 114 -2.86 -13.32 7.73
CA GLY A 114 -2.59 -14.33 6.71
C GLY A 114 -1.12 -14.69 6.62
N ILE A 115 -0.79 -15.50 5.61
CA ILE A 115 0.56 -16.00 5.38
C ILE A 115 0.94 -15.66 3.93
N PRO A 116 1.99 -14.85 3.72
CA PRO A 116 2.44 -14.55 2.36
C PRO A 116 2.92 -15.80 1.63
N TYR A 117 2.48 -15.96 0.38
CA TYR A 117 2.86 -17.08 -0.50
C TYR A 117 2.58 -18.45 0.11
N SER A 118 1.44 -18.59 0.80
CA SER A 118 1.09 -19.82 1.51
C SER A 118 0.57 -20.94 0.62
N ASN A 119 0.12 -20.64 -0.59
CA ASN A 119 -0.56 -21.56 -1.51
C ASN A 119 -1.92 -22.08 -1.01
N ASP A 120 -2.39 -21.57 0.11
CA ASP A 120 -3.71 -21.89 0.66
C ASP A 120 -4.57 -20.64 0.57
N ILE A 121 -5.70 -20.73 -0.12
CA ILE A 121 -6.59 -19.59 -0.37
C ILE A 121 -7.13 -18.97 0.92
N GLU A 122 -7.26 -19.77 1.98
CA GLU A 122 -7.78 -19.28 3.28
C GLU A 122 -6.75 -18.45 4.04
N THR A 123 -5.48 -18.70 3.82
CA THR A 123 -4.39 -18.02 4.53
C THR A 123 -3.58 -17.08 3.65
N GLU A 124 -3.62 -17.22 2.34
CA GLU A 124 -2.87 -16.39 1.42
C GLU A 124 -3.29 -14.93 1.53
N CYS A 125 -2.36 -14.05 1.85
CA CYS A 125 -2.64 -12.61 2.01
C CYS A 125 -2.08 -11.73 0.90
N ILE A 126 -1.26 -12.26 0.00
CA ILE A 126 -0.73 -11.48 -1.11
C ILE A 126 -1.66 -11.63 -2.32
N HIS A 127 -2.16 -10.52 -2.81
CA HIS A 127 -3.07 -10.50 -3.96
C HIS A 127 -2.38 -11.05 -5.20
N GLU A 128 -3.13 -11.81 -6.01
CA GLU A 128 -2.64 -12.41 -7.24
C GLU A 128 -2.02 -11.37 -8.19
N GLN A 129 -2.57 -10.16 -8.25
CA GLN A 129 -2.04 -9.08 -9.08
C GLN A 129 -0.66 -8.63 -8.62
N ILE A 130 -0.37 -8.68 -7.33
CA ILE A 130 0.97 -8.37 -6.82
C ILE A 130 1.95 -9.46 -7.26
N LYS A 131 1.55 -10.71 -7.16
CA LYS A 131 2.37 -11.85 -7.60
C LYS A 131 2.65 -11.79 -9.11
N ALA A 132 1.66 -11.39 -9.90
CA ALA A 132 1.77 -11.35 -11.36
C ALA A 132 2.76 -10.29 -11.86
N ILE A 133 2.91 -9.18 -11.15
CA ILE A 133 3.77 -8.07 -11.55
C ILE A 133 5.18 -8.16 -10.98
N SER A 134 5.43 -9.03 -10.01
CA SER A 134 6.75 -9.23 -9.42
C SER A 134 7.35 -10.52 -9.95
N GLN A 135 8.61 -10.48 -10.37
CA GLN A 135 9.34 -11.66 -10.81
C GLN A 135 9.94 -12.42 -9.63
N GLU A 136 10.07 -11.76 -8.49
CA GLU A 136 10.60 -12.32 -7.25
C GLU A 136 9.64 -11.99 -6.11
N GLU A 137 9.73 -12.75 -5.02
CA GLU A 137 8.93 -12.45 -3.84
C GLU A 137 9.24 -11.05 -3.34
N LEU A 138 8.22 -10.23 -3.19
CA LEU A 138 8.38 -8.89 -2.65
C LEU A 138 8.68 -8.96 -1.15
N LEU A 139 9.59 -8.11 -0.70
CA LEU A 139 9.80 -7.92 0.73
C LEU A 139 8.57 -7.23 1.30
N ALA A 140 7.81 -7.97 2.08
CA ALA A 140 6.61 -7.46 2.73
C ALA A 140 6.90 -7.07 4.16
N ILE A 141 6.31 -5.97 4.60
CA ILE A 141 6.37 -5.58 6.00
C ILE A 141 5.32 -6.37 6.75
N ASN A 142 5.75 -7.23 7.66
CA ASN A 142 4.84 -8.05 8.47
C ASN A 142 4.77 -7.51 9.89
N VAL A 143 3.74 -6.72 10.15
CA VAL A 143 3.59 -6.02 11.43
C VAL A 143 3.28 -6.94 12.60
N ARG A 144 2.83 -8.16 12.33
CA ARG A 144 2.56 -9.12 13.41
C ARG A 144 3.83 -9.67 14.02
N GLU A 145 4.83 -9.95 13.16
CA GLU A 145 6.11 -10.53 13.59
C GLU A 145 7.06 -9.49 14.16
N GLU A 146 6.95 -8.27 13.72
CA GLU A 146 7.85 -7.20 14.13
C GLU A 146 7.41 -6.49 15.41
N GLY A 147 6.36 -6.98 16.04
CA GLY A 147 5.96 -6.49 17.36
C GLY A 147 5.45 -5.06 17.40
N ILE A 148 4.83 -4.60 16.35
CA ILE A 148 4.21 -3.28 16.33
C ILE A 148 2.91 -3.32 17.12
N GLY A 149 2.95 -3.50 18.39
CA GLY A 149 1.89 -3.33 19.38
C GLY A 149 0.46 -3.66 18.97
N SER A 150 -0.40 -3.79 19.96
CA SER A 150 -1.83 -3.87 19.75
C SER A 150 -2.44 -2.48 19.56
N PHE A 151 -3.54 -2.42 18.88
CA PHE A 151 -4.33 -1.20 18.77
C PHE A 151 -4.80 -0.73 20.14
#